data_79104f71c0bef9fcec74d596a23b92b9
#
_entry.id   79104f71c0bef9fcec74d596a23b92b9
#
_cell.length_a   1.000
_cell.length_b   1.000
_cell.length_c   1.000
_cell.angle_alpha   90.00
_cell.angle_beta   90.00
_cell.angle_gamma   90.00
#
_symmetry.space_group_name_H-M   'P 1'
#
loop_
_entity.id
_entity.type
_entity.pdbx_description
1 polymer ?
#
loop_
_entity_poly.entity_id
_entity_poly.type
_entity_poly.pdbx_seq_one_letter_code
_entity_poly.pdbx_strand_id
1 'polypeptide(L)'
;MRKQKILIVLFAGSLVLPGVVWTGFSGRFDTENNENRKLAEFPEVNLRSLGDFPEQFEAYYKDHVPFKNDLVKFCNFIDTEFFRNTKIGDVVIGEDNWLFYLPEREGENAMADYQKTNVYTLEQSAEIASGIAKVRDWFLNRGVEQFHYYVAPNKETLYSKYMPEKPKMIGIGDSRMETFAKYMKENSDVEFDFLADYLREFTEKYQLFRKYDTHMNNLGGYITNEKIVQDMTDESLPIEDIQVLIGTKPCRGDLSRMIGRYKELNDDREYGLNYFHDGIRYKVKKEESEGGEEILKVFKSNSENEKTLMVIGDSFRLRLEKYMPYRYQKTIFVRIDDFDQELLDKYEPDDVIVITVERDQRYMEKLDSYIIQDSGE
;
A
#
# COMPACT_ATOMS: atom_id res chain seq x y z
N MET A 1 -5.56 43.07 -36.53
CA MET A 1 -7.00 42.93 -36.16
C MET A 1 -7.58 41.53 -36.38
N ARG A 2 -7.47 40.88 -37.57
CA ARG A 2 -8.06 39.55 -37.81
C ARG A 2 -7.42 38.44 -36.95
N LYS A 3 -6.08 38.42 -36.80
CA LYS A 3 -5.35 37.45 -35.96
C LYS A 3 -5.67 37.60 -34.47
N GLN A 4 -5.82 38.80 -33.96
CA GLN A 4 -6.20 39.06 -32.57
C GLN A 4 -7.63 38.59 -32.25
N LYS A 5 -8.58 38.80 -33.17
CA LYS A 5 -9.96 38.31 -33.03
C LYS A 5 -10.00 36.76 -33.00
N ILE A 6 -9.20 36.11 -33.84
CA ILE A 6 -9.08 34.63 -33.82
C ILE A 6 -8.52 34.15 -32.48
N LEU A 7 -7.48 34.80 -31.95
CA LEU A 7 -6.91 34.44 -30.68
C LEU A 7 -7.91 34.60 -29.51
N ILE A 8 -8.67 35.71 -29.50
CA ILE A 8 -9.72 35.95 -28.50
C ILE A 8 -10.82 34.88 -28.59
N VAL A 9 -11.25 34.52 -29.80
CA VAL A 9 -12.29 33.49 -29.99
C VAL A 9 -11.78 32.11 -29.55
N LEU A 10 -10.54 31.78 -29.87
CA LEU A 10 -9.93 30.53 -29.41
C LEU A 10 -9.80 30.51 -27.90
N PHE A 11 -9.34 31.57 -27.27
CA PHE A 11 -9.22 31.70 -25.82
C PHE A 11 -10.58 31.62 -25.13
N ALA A 12 -11.57 32.44 -25.58
CA ALA A 12 -12.92 32.36 -25.03
C ALA A 12 -13.57 30.99 -25.24
N GLY A 13 -13.35 30.40 -26.42
CA GLY A 13 -13.79 29.02 -26.71
C GLY A 13 -13.18 27.98 -25.77
N SER A 14 -11.89 28.10 -25.47
CA SER A 14 -11.22 27.17 -24.53
C SER A 14 -11.77 27.26 -23.10
N LEU A 15 -12.29 28.41 -22.68
CA LEU A 15 -12.91 28.59 -21.37
C LEU A 15 -14.35 28.07 -21.30
N VAL A 16 -15.12 28.23 -22.39
CA VAL A 16 -16.54 27.87 -22.39
C VAL A 16 -16.81 26.44 -22.85
N LEU A 17 -15.98 25.95 -23.78
CA LEU A 17 -16.14 24.60 -24.37
C LEU A 17 -16.22 23.46 -23.36
N PRO A 18 -15.36 23.40 -22.30
CA PRO A 18 -15.45 22.37 -21.30
C PRO A 18 -16.81 22.28 -20.62
N GLY A 19 -17.38 23.42 -20.24
CA GLY A 19 -18.71 23.47 -19.61
C GLY A 19 -19.84 23.02 -20.54
N VAL A 20 -19.80 23.45 -21.82
CA VAL A 20 -20.80 23.05 -22.82
C VAL A 20 -20.71 21.55 -23.12
N VAL A 21 -19.52 21.03 -23.26
CA VAL A 21 -19.32 19.58 -23.51
C VAL A 21 -19.75 18.76 -22.32
N TRP A 22 -19.47 19.21 -21.11
CA TRP A 22 -19.90 18.53 -19.89
C TRP A 22 -21.44 18.46 -19.79
N THR A 23 -22.13 19.55 -19.99
CA THR A 23 -23.61 19.60 -19.92
C THR A 23 -24.29 18.72 -20.98
N GLY A 24 -23.67 18.58 -22.15
CA GLY A 24 -24.23 17.79 -23.26
C GLY A 24 -23.83 16.33 -23.30
N PHE A 25 -22.69 15.97 -22.70
CA PHE A 25 -22.06 14.66 -22.90
C PHE A 25 -21.47 14.04 -21.63
N SER A 26 -21.80 14.52 -20.44
CA SER A 26 -21.22 14.06 -19.17
C SER A 26 -21.25 12.54 -18.98
N GLY A 27 -22.30 11.86 -19.42
CA GLY A 27 -22.42 10.39 -19.33
C GLY A 27 -21.49 9.59 -20.27
N ARG A 28 -20.68 10.24 -21.10
CA ARG A 28 -19.73 9.58 -22.02
C ARG A 28 -18.28 9.63 -21.53
N PHE A 29 -18.00 10.45 -20.51
CA PHE A 29 -16.65 10.62 -19.97
C PHE A 29 -16.40 9.72 -18.79
N ASP A 30 -15.13 9.30 -18.65
CA ASP A 30 -14.66 8.55 -17.49
C ASP A 30 -14.59 9.49 -16.26
N THR A 31 -15.49 9.29 -15.31
CA THR A 31 -15.57 10.06 -14.06
C THR A 31 -15.09 9.27 -12.84
N GLU A 32 -14.53 8.07 -13.04
CA GLU A 32 -14.00 7.26 -11.94
C GLU A 32 -12.82 7.98 -11.27
N ASN A 33 -12.72 7.84 -9.94
CA ASN A 33 -11.53 8.30 -9.22
C ASN A 33 -10.35 7.36 -9.56
N ASN A 34 -9.44 7.85 -10.38
CA ASN A 34 -8.22 7.15 -10.80
C ASN A 34 -6.99 7.56 -9.97
N GLU A 35 -7.17 8.42 -8.95
CA GLU A 35 -6.11 8.88 -8.05
C GLU A 35 -6.24 8.14 -6.72
N ASN A 36 -5.13 7.71 -6.15
CA ASN A 36 -5.12 7.03 -4.84
C ASN A 36 -5.28 8.05 -3.69
N ARG A 37 -6.28 8.92 -3.78
CA ARG A 37 -6.63 9.91 -2.75
C ARG A 37 -8.12 10.22 -2.76
N LYS A 38 -8.62 10.73 -1.65
CA LYS A 38 -9.98 11.29 -1.59
C LYS A 38 -10.03 12.58 -2.43
N LEU A 39 -11.03 12.66 -3.33
CA LEU A 39 -11.27 13.88 -4.11
C LEU A 39 -11.91 14.95 -3.24
N ALA A 40 -11.64 16.22 -3.56
CA ALA A 40 -12.24 17.35 -2.86
C ALA A 40 -13.77 17.38 -3.04
N GLU A 41 -14.48 17.56 -1.95
CA GLU A 41 -15.94 17.71 -1.97
C GLU A 41 -16.35 19.14 -2.36
N PHE A 42 -17.57 19.29 -2.86
CA PHE A 42 -18.10 20.64 -3.16
C PHE A 42 -18.17 21.47 -1.87
N PRO A 43 -17.59 22.69 -1.84
CA PRO A 43 -17.53 23.48 -0.63
C PRO A 43 -18.92 23.91 -0.15
N GLU A 44 -19.14 23.87 1.16
CA GLU A 44 -20.36 24.38 1.75
C GLU A 44 -20.44 25.91 1.60
N VAL A 45 -21.57 26.41 1.07
CA VAL A 45 -21.80 27.82 0.89
C VAL A 45 -22.50 28.40 2.11
N ASN A 46 -21.75 28.96 3.06
CA ASN A 46 -22.30 29.68 4.20
C ASN A 46 -21.50 30.98 4.44
N LEU A 47 -22.10 31.92 5.18
CA LEU A 47 -21.48 33.23 5.43
C LEU A 47 -20.15 33.18 6.19
N ARG A 48 -19.85 32.06 6.91
CA ARG A 48 -18.60 31.90 7.67
C ARG A 48 -17.48 31.34 6.80
N SER A 49 -17.80 30.57 5.76
CA SER A 49 -16.84 29.91 4.86
C SER A 49 -16.56 30.70 3.57
N LEU A 50 -17.15 31.90 3.39
CA LEU A 50 -16.97 32.72 2.17
C LEU A 50 -15.51 33.09 1.90
N GLY A 51 -14.66 33.22 2.95
CA GLY A 51 -13.24 33.51 2.79
C GLY A 51 -12.45 32.37 2.14
N ASP A 52 -12.76 31.14 2.51
CA ASP A 52 -12.06 29.92 2.06
C ASP A 52 -12.72 29.31 0.82
N PHE A 53 -13.93 29.78 0.47
CA PHE A 53 -14.70 29.24 -0.65
C PHE A 53 -13.91 29.22 -1.98
N PRO A 54 -13.17 30.29 -2.40
CA PRO A 54 -12.44 30.26 -3.65
C PRO A 54 -11.40 29.14 -3.71
N GLU A 55 -10.66 28.91 -2.63
CA GLU A 55 -9.63 27.88 -2.54
C GLU A 55 -10.24 26.46 -2.55
N GLN A 56 -11.27 26.25 -1.75
CA GLN A 56 -12.00 24.98 -1.69
C GLN A 56 -12.70 24.67 -3.01
N PHE A 57 -13.28 25.68 -3.67
CA PHE A 57 -13.91 25.52 -4.99
C PHE A 57 -12.87 25.22 -6.06
N GLU A 58 -11.71 25.86 -6.03
CA GLU A 58 -10.61 25.56 -6.95
C GLU A 58 -10.14 24.12 -6.80
N ALA A 59 -9.98 23.64 -5.57
CA ALA A 59 -9.62 22.24 -5.28
C ALA A 59 -10.69 21.27 -5.84
N TYR A 60 -11.96 21.55 -5.54
CA TYR A 60 -13.08 20.77 -6.09
C TYR A 60 -13.09 20.78 -7.62
N TYR A 61 -12.96 21.95 -8.24
CA TYR A 61 -12.97 22.08 -9.70
C TYR A 61 -11.80 21.33 -10.35
N LYS A 62 -10.60 21.42 -9.79
CA LYS A 62 -9.42 20.65 -10.26
C LYS A 62 -9.68 19.14 -10.26
N ASP A 63 -10.39 18.65 -9.27
CA ASP A 63 -10.70 17.24 -9.15
C ASP A 63 -11.82 16.77 -10.07
N HIS A 64 -12.75 17.67 -10.41
CA HIS A 64 -13.97 17.37 -11.17
C HIS A 64 -13.99 18.01 -12.56
N VAL A 65 -12.83 18.44 -13.10
CA VAL A 65 -12.75 18.98 -14.46
C VAL A 65 -13.32 17.98 -15.46
N PRO A 66 -14.25 18.40 -16.34
CA PRO A 66 -14.79 17.55 -17.40
C PRO A 66 -13.66 16.90 -18.22
N PHE A 67 -13.84 15.60 -18.55
CA PHE A 67 -12.88 14.80 -19.33
C PHE A 67 -11.43 14.82 -18.82
N LYS A 68 -11.20 15.13 -17.52
CA LYS A 68 -9.87 15.12 -16.89
C LYS A 68 -9.15 13.80 -17.17
N ASN A 69 -9.83 12.67 -16.91
CA ASN A 69 -9.26 11.35 -17.11
C ASN A 69 -8.89 11.07 -18.58
N ASP A 70 -9.71 11.51 -19.52
CA ASP A 70 -9.45 11.34 -20.96
C ASP A 70 -8.29 12.21 -21.44
N LEU A 71 -8.18 13.45 -20.92
CA LEU A 71 -7.04 14.32 -21.19
C LEU A 71 -5.74 13.76 -20.59
N VAL A 72 -5.79 13.29 -19.35
CA VAL A 72 -4.64 12.64 -18.69
C VAL A 72 -4.19 11.42 -19.50
N LYS A 73 -5.12 10.55 -19.94
CA LYS A 73 -4.80 9.40 -20.79
C LYS A 73 -4.12 9.81 -22.09
N PHE A 74 -4.62 10.86 -22.74
CA PHE A 74 -4.06 11.37 -23.98
C PHE A 74 -2.65 11.97 -23.78
N CYS A 75 -2.45 12.77 -22.73
CA CYS A 75 -1.13 13.31 -22.40
C CYS A 75 -0.14 12.16 -22.08
N ASN A 76 -0.54 11.20 -21.25
CA ASN A 76 0.29 10.06 -20.91
C ASN A 76 0.64 9.21 -22.13
N PHE A 77 -0.29 9.04 -23.07
CA PHE A 77 -0.03 8.38 -24.33
C PHE A 77 1.04 9.11 -25.15
N ILE A 78 0.95 10.43 -25.27
CA ILE A 78 1.97 11.23 -25.96
C ILE A 78 3.32 11.10 -25.25
N ASP A 79 3.35 11.22 -23.92
CA ASP A 79 4.58 11.14 -23.13
C ASP A 79 5.27 9.79 -23.31
N THR A 80 4.52 8.69 -23.30
CA THR A 80 5.11 7.35 -23.43
C THR A 80 5.49 6.99 -24.86
N GLU A 81 4.62 7.25 -25.84
CA GLU A 81 4.83 6.81 -27.22
C GLU A 81 5.76 7.74 -28.01
N PHE A 82 5.66 9.06 -27.80
CA PHE A 82 6.48 10.04 -28.52
C PHE A 82 7.76 10.42 -27.77
N PHE A 83 7.64 10.71 -26.47
CA PHE A 83 8.80 11.15 -25.69
C PHE A 83 9.53 9.99 -24.99
N ARG A 84 8.99 8.78 -25.06
CA ARG A 84 9.53 7.58 -24.38
C ARG A 84 9.83 7.82 -22.90
N ASN A 85 8.96 8.56 -22.27
CA ASN A 85 9.11 8.88 -20.87
C ASN A 85 8.78 7.63 -20.04
N THR A 86 9.69 7.21 -19.17
CA THR A 86 9.50 6.03 -18.32
C THR A 86 8.85 6.37 -16.99
N LYS A 87 8.58 7.64 -16.69
CA LYS A 87 7.94 8.07 -15.44
C LYS A 87 6.74 8.96 -15.73
N ILE A 88 5.59 8.60 -15.17
CA ILE A 88 4.33 9.36 -15.22
C ILE A 88 3.85 9.55 -13.79
N GLY A 89 3.95 10.79 -13.27
CA GLY A 89 3.67 11.06 -11.86
C GLY A 89 4.55 10.19 -10.96
N ASP A 90 3.95 9.46 -10.05
CA ASP A 90 4.65 8.53 -9.14
C ASP A 90 4.86 7.13 -9.75
N VAL A 91 4.39 6.88 -10.97
CA VAL A 91 4.50 5.56 -11.61
C VAL A 91 5.68 5.53 -12.55
N VAL A 92 6.55 4.55 -12.35
CA VAL A 92 7.66 4.23 -13.27
C VAL A 92 7.29 3.02 -14.11
N ILE A 93 7.43 3.17 -15.43
CA ILE A 93 7.22 2.10 -16.41
C ILE A 93 8.56 1.42 -16.64
N GLY A 94 8.67 0.20 -16.22
CA GLY A 94 9.85 -0.63 -16.33
C GLY A 94 9.82 -1.55 -17.57
N GLU A 95 10.79 -2.44 -17.61
CA GLU A 95 10.92 -3.46 -18.67
C GLU A 95 9.72 -4.42 -18.63
N ASP A 96 9.36 -4.98 -19.79
CA ASP A 96 8.20 -5.86 -19.95
C ASP A 96 6.88 -5.27 -19.43
N ASN A 97 6.75 -3.94 -19.44
CA ASN A 97 5.62 -3.19 -18.91
C ASN A 97 5.36 -3.39 -17.42
N TRP A 98 6.35 -3.79 -16.62
CA TRP A 98 6.22 -3.73 -15.17
C TRP A 98 6.00 -2.30 -14.71
N LEU A 99 5.07 -2.09 -13.81
CA LEU A 99 4.80 -0.78 -13.23
C LEU A 99 5.26 -0.76 -11.78
N PHE A 100 5.97 0.32 -11.41
CA PHE A 100 6.49 0.54 -10.07
C PHE A 100 5.92 1.84 -9.51
N TYR A 101 5.69 1.89 -8.20
CA TYR A 101 5.23 3.08 -7.51
C TYR A 101 6.38 3.69 -6.73
N LEU A 102 6.92 4.79 -7.25
CA LEU A 102 8.06 5.48 -6.68
C LEU A 102 7.73 6.95 -6.41
N PRO A 103 6.96 7.24 -5.36
CA PRO A 103 6.71 8.59 -4.91
C PRO A 103 8.01 9.26 -4.44
N GLU A 104 8.07 10.59 -4.63
CA GLU A 104 9.18 11.44 -4.19
C GLU A 104 8.60 12.61 -3.37
N ARG A 105 8.17 12.32 -2.14
CA ARG A 105 7.58 13.32 -1.23
C ARG A 105 8.05 13.09 0.19
N GLU A 106 7.86 14.09 1.04
CA GLU A 106 8.21 13.99 2.45
C GLU A 106 7.48 12.81 3.12
N GLY A 107 8.23 11.99 3.85
CA GLY A 107 7.71 10.80 4.53
C GLY A 107 7.44 9.59 3.62
N GLU A 108 7.58 9.73 2.29
CA GLU A 108 7.38 8.65 1.33
C GLU A 108 8.25 8.87 0.09
N ASN A 109 9.54 8.53 0.17
CA ASN A 109 10.49 8.72 -0.94
C ASN A 109 11.08 7.39 -1.42
N ALA A 110 10.25 6.58 -2.05
CA ALA A 110 10.64 5.27 -2.55
C ALA A 110 11.74 5.32 -3.63
N MET A 111 11.83 6.40 -4.40
CA MET A 111 12.92 6.57 -5.37
C MET A 111 14.26 6.71 -4.65
N ALA A 112 14.36 7.55 -3.63
CA ALA A 112 15.59 7.72 -2.86
C ALA A 112 15.96 6.45 -2.08
N ASP A 113 14.97 5.68 -1.58
CA ASP A 113 15.17 4.38 -0.96
C ASP A 113 15.78 3.38 -1.95
N TYR A 114 15.16 3.26 -3.12
CA TYR A 114 15.65 2.39 -4.19
C TYR A 114 17.08 2.79 -4.65
N GLN A 115 17.35 4.08 -4.76
CA GLN A 115 18.67 4.61 -5.13
C GLN A 115 19.67 4.62 -3.96
N LYS A 116 19.26 4.27 -2.74
CA LYS A 116 20.10 4.22 -1.53
C LYS A 116 20.73 5.58 -1.18
N THR A 117 19.99 6.67 -1.41
CA THR A 117 20.50 8.04 -1.20
C THR A 117 20.03 8.67 0.11
N ASN A 118 19.15 8.00 0.86
CA ASN A 118 18.51 8.49 2.09
C ASN A 118 18.63 7.52 3.27
N VAL A 119 19.80 6.89 3.43
CA VAL A 119 20.07 5.94 4.52
C VAL A 119 19.98 6.63 5.88
N TYR A 120 19.42 5.99 6.88
CA TYR A 120 19.36 6.51 8.25
C TYR A 120 20.76 6.66 8.85
N THR A 121 20.95 7.72 9.63
CA THR A 121 22.10 7.84 10.53
C THR A 121 21.93 6.87 11.71
N LEU A 122 23.03 6.61 12.43
CA LEU A 122 22.96 5.80 13.65
C LEU A 122 22.03 6.42 14.71
N GLU A 123 21.99 7.74 14.82
CA GLU A 123 21.13 8.46 15.76
C GLU A 123 19.65 8.27 15.39
N GLN A 124 19.29 8.45 14.12
CA GLN A 124 17.92 8.19 13.62
C GLN A 124 17.51 6.73 13.84
N SER A 125 18.42 5.79 13.54
CA SER A 125 18.14 4.36 13.78
C SER A 125 17.90 4.06 15.26
N ALA A 126 18.68 4.67 16.16
CA ALA A 126 18.50 4.52 17.61
C ALA A 126 17.16 5.09 18.11
N GLU A 127 16.77 6.27 17.59
CA GLU A 127 15.49 6.91 17.93
C GLU A 127 14.30 6.05 17.48
N ILE A 128 14.30 5.59 16.23
CA ILE A 128 13.24 4.72 15.68
C ILE A 128 13.17 3.40 16.46
N ALA A 129 14.30 2.77 16.71
CA ALA A 129 14.36 1.51 17.48
C ALA A 129 13.80 1.69 18.89
N SER A 130 14.12 2.81 19.55
CA SER A 130 13.57 3.16 20.88
C SER A 130 12.05 3.34 20.82
N GLY A 131 11.51 3.99 19.77
CA GLY A 131 10.07 4.15 19.58
C GLY A 131 9.36 2.80 19.42
N ILE A 132 9.94 1.88 18.63
CA ILE A 132 9.38 0.53 18.44
C ILE A 132 9.45 -0.27 19.75
N ALA A 133 10.56 -0.21 20.47
CA ALA A 133 10.70 -0.90 21.76
C ALA A 133 9.68 -0.39 22.80
N LYS A 134 9.46 0.92 22.85
CA LYS A 134 8.43 1.53 23.70
C LYS A 134 7.03 1.01 23.39
N VAL A 135 6.70 0.83 22.10
CA VAL A 135 5.41 0.27 21.68
C VAL A 135 5.30 -1.20 22.07
N ARG A 136 6.33 -2.01 21.83
CA ARG A 136 6.36 -3.41 22.30
C ARG A 136 6.08 -3.47 23.81
N ASP A 137 6.83 -2.72 24.60
CA ASP A 137 6.70 -2.74 26.08
C ASP A 137 5.29 -2.27 26.51
N TRP A 138 4.70 -1.33 25.77
CA TRP A 138 3.35 -0.87 26.03
C TRP A 138 2.31 -1.98 25.81
N PHE A 139 2.45 -2.83 24.76
CA PHE A 139 1.60 -3.99 24.52
C PHE A 139 1.82 -5.09 25.56
N LEU A 140 3.08 -5.45 25.84
CA LEU A 140 3.42 -6.53 26.79
C LEU A 140 2.91 -6.18 28.21
N ASN A 141 3.01 -4.92 28.63
CA ASN A 141 2.49 -4.45 29.93
C ASN A 141 0.94 -4.50 30.01
N ARG A 142 0.25 -4.72 28.91
CA ARG A 142 -1.23 -4.86 28.82
C ARG A 142 -1.68 -6.30 28.56
N GLY A 143 -0.80 -7.25 28.75
CA GLY A 143 -1.14 -8.68 28.68
C GLY A 143 -0.93 -9.34 27.33
N VAL A 144 -0.44 -8.61 26.33
CA VAL A 144 0.00 -9.22 25.05
C VAL A 144 1.22 -10.10 25.34
N GLU A 145 1.20 -11.32 24.81
CA GLU A 145 2.27 -12.30 25.04
C GLU A 145 3.42 -12.13 24.05
N GLN A 146 3.11 -11.83 22.76
CA GLN A 146 4.09 -11.66 21.70
C GLN A 146 3.81 -10.40 20.89
N PHE A 147 4.87 -9.66 20.55
CA PHE A 147 4.85 -8.50 19.67
C PHE A 147 5.95 -8.63 18.62
N HIS A 148 5.58 -8.56 17.34
CA HIS A 148 6.52 -8.54 16.21
C HIS A 148 6.24 -7.38 15.26
N TYR A 149 7.30 -6.80 14.69
CA TYR A 149 7.21 -5.78 13.67
C TYR A 149 7.76 -6.29 12.34
N TYR A 150 6.94 -6.29 11.31
CA TYR A 150 7.31 -6.70 9.96
C TYR A 150 7.30 -5.52 8.99
N VAL A 151 8.30 -5.46 8.11
CA VAL A 151 8.31 -4.54 6.98
C VAL A 151 8.23 -5.34 5.68
N ALA A 152 7.14 -5.14 4.94
CA ALA A 152 6.98 -5.72 3.62
C ALA A 152 7.79 -4.93 2.59
N PRO A 153 8.61 -5.57 1.75
CA PRO A 153 9.42 -4.87 0.77
C PRO A 153 8.57 -4.23 -0.32
N ASN A 154 9.10 -3.18 -0.91
CA ASN A 154 8.57 -2.61 -2.14
C ASN A 154 8.76 -3.57 -3.33
N LYS A 155 7.98 -3.35 -4.38
CA LYS A 155 8.10 -4.15 -5.61
C LYS A 155 9.48 -4.01 -6.25
N GLU A 156 10.01 -2.80 -6.35
CA GLU A 156 11.33 -2.52 -6.91
C GLU A 156 12.48 -3.15 -6.12
N THR A 157 12.30 -3.35 -4.82
CA THR A 157 13.29 -4.03 -3.95
C THR A 157 13.45 -5.50 -4.34
N LEU A 158 12.37 -6.18 -4.75
CA LEU A 158 12.40 -7.57 -5.19
C LEU A 158 12.60 -7.73 -6.71
N TYR A 159 12.08 -6.81 -7.50
CA TYR A 159 12.03 -6.90 -8.97
C TYR A 159 12.84 -5.81 -9.66
N SER A 160 13.97 -5.40 -9.07
CA SER A 160 14.89 -4.40 -9.61
C SER A 160 15.36 -4.70 -11.04
N LYS A 161 15.37 -5.97 -11.45
CA LYS A 161 15.72 -6.38 -12.82
C LYS A 161 14.79 -5.78 -13.89
N TYR A 162 13.55 -5.47 -13.52
CA TYR A 162 12.58 -4.84 -14.44
C TYR A 162 12.57 -3.31 -14.36
N MET A 163 13.34 -2.70 -13.47
CA MET A 163 13.45 -1.25 -13.41
C MET A 163 14.16 -0.69 -14.65
N PRO A 164 13.77 0.48 -15.19
CA PRO A 164 14.47 1.09 -16.31
C PRO A 164 15.87 1.57 -15.92
N GLU A 165 16.76 1.73 -16.90
CA GLU A 165 18.19 1.99 -16.66
C GLU A 165 18.48 3.27 -15.84
N LYS A 166 17.74 4.36 -16.06
CA LYS A 166 18.00 5.63 -15.34
C LYS A 166 17.80 5.51 -13.82
N PRO A 167 16.69 4.96 -13.32
CA PRO A 167 16.55 4.65 -11.89
C PRO A 167 17.55 3.61 -11.38
N LYS A 168 18.08 2.74 -12.24
CA LYS A 168 19.12 1.75 -11.88
C LYS A 168 20.46 2.36 -11.46
N MET A 169 20.64 3.67 -11.47
CA MET A 169 21.79 4.34 -10.84
C MET A 169 21.67 4.26 -9.33
N ILE A 170 21.98 3.10 -8.79
CA ILE A 170 21.84 2.77 -7.37
C ILE A 170 23.13 3.14 -6.64
N GLY A 171 23.00 3.71 -5.44
CA GLY A 171 24.12 3.93 -4.52
C GLY A 171 24.80 2.61 -4.11
N ILE A 172 26.03 2.71 -3.64
CA ILE A 172 26.78 1.56 -3.13
C ILE A 172 26.34 1.30 -1.67
N GLY A 173 26.22 0.04 -1.29
CA GLY A 173 25.86 -0.38 0.08
C GLY A 173 24.41 -0.82 0.22
N ASP A 174 23.94 -0.81 1.45
CA ASP A 174 22.58 -1.25 1.79
C ASP A 174 21.57 -0.11 1.59
N SER A 175 20.32 -0.46 1.37
CA SER A 175 19.20 0.48 1.39
C SER A 175 18.93 0.99 2.82
N ARG A 176 18.08 1.99 2.95
CA ARG A 176 17.65 2.52 4.24
C ARG A 176 17.09 1.41 5.14
N MET A 177 16.21 0.58 4.59
CA MET A 177 15.57 -0.49 5.36
C MET A 177 16.52 -1.64 5.67
N GLU A 178 17.39 -2.03 4.73
CA GLU A 178 18.44 -3.04 4.98
C GLU A 178 19.39 -2.58 6.10
N THR A 179 19.80 -1.29 6.10
CA THR A 179 20.63 -0.71 7.16
C THR A 179 19.92 -0.72 8.50
N PHE A 180 18.63 -0.32 8.53
CA PHE A 180 17.85 -0.28 9.75
C PHE A 180 17.60 -1.69 10.32
N ALA A 181 17.27 -2.67 9.47
CA ALA A 181 17.07 -4.05 9.90
C ALA A 181 18.35 -4.65 10.54
N LYS A 182 19.52 -4.34 9.99
CA LYS A 182 20.81 -4.70 10.61
C LYS A 182 21.00 -4.04 11.97
N TYR A 183 20.69 -2.74 12.05
CA TYR A 183 20.74 -2.00 13.31
C TYR A 183 19.85 -2.64 14.38
N MET A 184 18.59 -2.97 14.04
CA MET A 184 17.65 -3.64 14.96
C MET A 184 18.20 -4.97 15.45
N LYS A 185 18.71 -5.80 14.55
CA LYS A 185 19.28 -7.11 14.89
C LYS A 185 20.47 -7.02 15.84
N GLU A 186 21.28 -5.98 15.72
CA GLU A 186 22.51 -5.80 16.51
C GLU A 186 22.29 -5.06 17.83
N ASN A 187 21.26 -4.20 17.91
CA ASN A 187 21.11 -3.22 18.98
C ASN A 187 19.74 -3.24 19.68
N SER A 188 18.82 -4.14 19.29
CA SER A 188 17.48 -4.23 19.87
C SER A 188 17.13 -5.68 20.20
N ASP A 189 16.30 -5.85 21.22
CA ASP A 189 15.66 -7.11 21.59
C ASP A 189 14.21 -7.24 21.08
N VAL A 190 13.79 -6.27 20.26
CA VAL A 190 12.49 -6.32 19.60
C VAL A 190 12.55 -7.25 18.39
N GLU A 191 11.60 -8.15 18.27
CA GLU A 191 11.42 -8.96 17.07
C GLU A 191 11.00 -8.07 15.91
N PHE A 192 11.93 -7.86 14.98
CA PHE A 192 11.80 -7.00 13.82
C PHE A 192 12.34 -7.68 12.57
N ASP A 193 11.51 -7.78 11.53
CA ASP A 193 11.89 -8.41 10.27
C ASP A 193 11.60 -7.53 9.06
N PHE A 194 12.64 -7.26 8.25
CA PHE A 194 12.48 -6.79 6.88
C PHE A 194 12.42 -7.99 5.94
N LEU A 195 11.25 -8.25 5.40
CA LEU A 195 10.93 -9.50 4.69
C LEU A 195 11.57 -9.63 3.29
N ALA A 196 12.40 -8.65 2.87
CA ALA A 196 12.97 -8.62 1.52
C ALA A 196 13.85 -9.84 1.21
N ASP A 197 14.76 -10.22 2.11
CA ASP A 197 15.67 -11.34 1.88
C ASP A 197 14.92 -12.66 1.81
N TYR A 198 14.00 -12.89 2.72
CA TYR A 198 13.16 -14.09 2.71
C TYR A 198 12.33 -14.19 1.43
N LEU A 199 11.63 -13.13 1.05
CA LEU A 199 10.78 -13.14 -0.14
C LEU A 199 11.58 -13.24 -1.44
N ARG A 200 12.82 -12.72 -1.47
CA ARG A 200 13.71 -12.77 -2.63
C ARG A 200 14.02 -14.22 -3.05
N GLU A 201 14.11 -15.15 -2.10
CA GLU A 201 14.37 -16.56 -2.39
C GLU A 201 13.32 -17.19 -3.31
N PHE A 202 12.10 -16.67 -3.30
CA PHE A 202 10.98 -17.16 -4.09
C PHE A 202 10.85 -16.48 -5.45
N THR A 203 11.49 -15.31 -5.69
CA THR A 203 11.24 -14.48 -6.88
C THR A 203 11.69 -15.11 -8.20
N GLU A 204 12.64 -16.03 -8.18
CA GLU A 204 13.07 -16.73 -9.40
C GLU A 204 12.07 -17.82 -9.82
N LYS A 205 11.32 -18.38 -8.88
CA LYS A 205 10.34 -19.44 -9.12
C LYS A 205 8.92 -18.91 -9.26
N TYR A 206 8.62 -17.81 -8.56
CA TYR A 206 7.26 -17.26 -8.45
C TYR A 206 7.22 -15.76 -8.63
N GLN A 207 6.15 -15.27 -9.26
CA GLN A 207 5.81 -13.85 -9.23
C GLN A 207 5.03 -13.56 -7.94
N LEU A 208 5.56 -12.71 -7.05
CA LEU A 208 4.96 -12.39 -5.74
C LEU A 208 4.16 -11.09 -5.75
N PHE A 209 4.42 -10.21 -6.71
CA PHE A 209 3.71 -8.95 -6.89
C PHE A 209 2.87 -8.97 -8.15
N ARG A 210 1.75 -8.26 -8.13
CA ARG A 210 1.00 -7.96 -9.34
C ARG A 210 1.81 -7.00 -10.22
N LYS A 211 1.88 -7.29 -11.51
CA LYS A 211 2.67 -6.53 -12.47
C LYS A 211 2.23 -5.07 -12.57
N TYR A 212 0.92 -4.82 -12.46
CA TYR A 212 0.28 -3.53 -12.68
C TYR A 212 -0.30 -2.86 -11.43
N ASP A 213 0.01 -3.38 -10.25
CA ASP A 213 -0.53 -2.94 -8.96
C ASP A 213 0.61 -2.69 -7.96
N THR A 214 0.37 -1.87 -6.94
CA THR A 214 1.34 -1.63 -5.87
C THR A 214 1.48 -2.81 -4.90
N HIS A 215 0.53 -3.73 -4.90
CA HIS A 215 0.43 -4.77 -3.88
C HIS A 215 0.94 -6.14 -4.36
N MET A 216 1.31 -6.95 -3.40
CA MET A 216 1.54 -8.38 -3.61
C MET A 216 0.30 -9.07 -4.19
N ASN A 217 0.50 -10.10 -4.99
CA ASN A 217 -0.55 -11.02 -5.39
C ASN A 217 -0.88 -12.01 -4.26
N ASN A 218 -1.82 -12.92 -4.48
CA ASN A 218 -2.21 -13.91 -3.48
C ASN A 218 -1.07 -14.82 -3.05
N LEU A 219 -0.13 -15.13 -3.96
CA LEU A 219 1.01 -15.99 -3.65
C LEU A 219 2.03 -15.29 -2.76
N GLY A 220 2.34 -14.01 -3.07
CA GLY A 220 3.20 -13.19 -2.22
C GLY A 220 2.60 -13.01 -0.82
N GLY A 221 1.28 -12.73 -0.75
CA GLY A 221 0.58 -12.65 0.53
C GLY A 221 0.60 -13.97 1.33
N TYR A 222 0.49 -15.12 0.65
CA TYR A 222 0.57 -16.43 1.29
C TYR A 222 1.98 -16.70 1.86
N ILE A 223 3.02 -16.50 1.06
CA ILE A 223 4.41 -16.74 1.50
C ILE A 223 4.78 -15.81 2.67
N THR A 224 4.33 -14.54 2.61
CA THR A 224 4.48 -13.60 3.73
C THR A 224 3.75 -14.10 4.98
N ASN A 225 2.50 -14.57 4.82
CA ASN A 225 1.72 -15.12 5.92
C ASN A 225 2.41 -16.29 6.59
N GLU A 226 2.89 -17.25 5.81
CA GLU A 226 3.52 -18.47 6.37
C GLU A 226 4.86 -18.15 7.08
N LYS A 227 5.61 -17.14 6.62
CA LYS A 227 6.77 -16.64 7.37
C LYS A 227 6.36 -16.09 8.74
N ILE A 228 5.33 -15.24 8.78
CA ILE A 228 4.82 -14.69 10.05
C ILE A 228 4.29 -15.79 10.97
N VAL A 229 3.54 -16.75 10.42
CA VAL A 229 3.03 -17.90 11.19
C VAL A 229 4.17 -18.73 11.75
N GLN A 230 5.22 -18.99 10.96
CA GLN A 230 6.41 -19.71 11.43
C GLN A 230 7.08 -18.99 12.60
N ASP A 231 7.22 -17.68 12.54
CA ASP A 231 7.85 -16.89 13.60
C ASP A 231 7.00 -16.85 14.89
N MET A 232 5.66 -16.80 14.74
CA MET A 232 4.74 -16.65 15.86
C MET A 232 4.36 -17.97 16.55
N THR A 233 4.38 -19.10 15.81
CA THR A 233 3.80 -20.37 16.28
C THR A 233 4.72 -21.58 16.10
N ASP A 234 5.90 -21.41 15.51
CA ASP A 234 6.77 -22.51 15.04
C ASP A 234 6.11 -23.47 14.02
N GLU A 235 4.95 -23.08 13.48
CA GLU A 235 4.19 -23.85 12.51
C GLU A 235 4.10 -23.11 11.18
N SER A 236 4.29 -23.81 10.07
CA SER A 236 4.03 -23.25 8.75
C SER A 236 3.61 -24.35 7.78
N LEU A 237 2.96 -23.95 6.70
CA LEU A 237 2.68 -24.83 5.56
C LEU A 237 3.44 -24.27 4.35
N PRO A 238 4.63 -24.86 4.03
CA PRO A 238 5.48 -24.36 2.96
C PRO A 238 4.76 -24.36 1.62
N ILE A 239 5.14 -23.44 0.73
CA ILE A 239 4.53 -23.31 -0.61
C ILE A 239 4.72 -24.58 -1.45
N GLU A 240 5.73 -25.37 -1.16
CA GLU A 240 6.02 -26.63 -1.81
C GLU A 240 4.92 -27.68 -1.59
N ASP A 241 4.20 -27.60 -0.48
CA ASP A 241 3.11 -28.50 -0.11
C ASP A 241 1.73 -27.98 -0.61
N ILE A 242 1.74 -26.87 -1.31
CA ILE A 242 0.52 -26.19 -1.80
C ILE A 242 0.41 -26.31 -3.30
N GLN A 243 -0.79 -26.66 -3.77
CA GLN A 243 -1.10 -26.57 -5.19
C GLN A 243 -1.36 -25.12 -5.61
N VAL A 244 -0.45 -24.57 -6.42
CA VAL A 244 -0.57 -23.24 -7.00
C VAL A 244 -1.29 -23.33 -8.35
N LEU A 245 -2.36 -22.55 -8.50
CA LEU A 245 -3.16 -22.43 -9.71
C LEU A 245 -3.04 -21.03 -10.28
N ILE A 246 -2.89 -20.90 -11.59
CA ILE A 246 -2.90 -19.60 -12.26
C ILE A 246 -4.33 -19.28 -12.69
N GLY A 247 -4.83 -18.13 -12.31
CA GLY A 247 -6.16 -17.66 -12.68
C GLY A 247 -6.27 -17.38 -14.18
N THR A 248 -7.46 -17.54 -14.73
CA THR A 248 -7.73 -17.31 -16.17
C THR A 248 -8.13 -15.86 -16.46
N LYS A 249 -8.62 -15.14 -15.46
CA LYS A 249 -9.06 -13.74 -15.63
C LYS A 249 -7.88 -12.77 -15.51
N PRO A 250 -7.85 -11.70 -16.33
CA PRO A 250 -6.86 -10.65 -16.21
C PRO A 250 -6.89 -10.01 -14.82
N CYS A 251 -5.72 -9.81 -14.24
CA CYS A 251 -5.54 -9.01 -13.03
C CYS A 251 -5.08 -7.61 -13.46
N ARG A 252 -5.90 -6.62 -13.15
CA ARG A 252 -5.61 -5.21 -13.42
C ARG A 252 -5.24 -4.54 -12.10
N GLY A 253 -4.43 -3.49 -12.16
CA GLY A 253 -3.90 -2.85 -10.97
C GLY A 253 -4.18 -1.35 -10.89
N ASP A 254 -3.95 -0.83 -9.70
CA ASP A 254 -4.04 0.60 -9.38
C ASP A 254 -3.05 1.44 -10.21
N LEU A 255 -1.82 0.96 -10.40
CA LEU A 255 -0.80 1.65 -11.19
C LEU A 255 -1.20 1.79 -12.67
N SER A 256 -1.80 0.75 -13.26
CA SER A 256 -2.30 0.83 -14.64
C SER A 256 -3.46 1.83 -14.77
N ARG A 257 -4.24 2.02 -13.71
CA ARG A 257 -5.30 3.03 -13.62
C ARG A 257 -4.70 4.43 -13.53
N MET A 258 -3.71 4.65 -12.66
CA MET A 258 -3.03 5.94 -12.48
C MET A 258 -2.44 6.48 -13.78
N ILE A 259 -1.86 5.62 -14.62
CA ILE A 259 -1.32 6.02 -15.93
C ILE A 259 -2.35 5.98 -17.08
N GLY A 260 -3.60 5.64 -16.79
CA GLY A 260 -4.68 5.61 -17.78
C GLY A 260 -4.67 4.41 -18.74
N ARG A 261 -3.85 3.37 -18.49
CA ARG A 261 -3.71 2.16 -19.36
C ARG A 261 -4.40 0.92 -18.78
N TYR A 262 -5.38 1.09 -17.93
CA TYR A 262 -6.09 0.03 -17.21
C TYR A 262 -6.73 -1.04 -18.11
N LYS A 263 -7.18 -0.66 -19.33
CA LYS A 263 -7.80 -1.59 -20.26
C LYS A 263 -6.77 -2.33 -21.13
N GLU A 264 -5.62 -1.73 -21.35
CA GLU A 264 -4.56 -2.23 -22.23
C GLU A 264 -3.65 -3.22 -21.52
N LEU A 265 -3.28 -2.91 -20.27
CA LEU A 265 -2.42 -3.71 -19.42
C LEU A 265 -3.27 -4.78 -18.71
N ASN A 266 -3.36 -5.97 -19.29
CA ASN A 266 -4.30 -7.03 -18.88
C ASN A 266 -3.75 -8.45 -19.01
N ASP A 267 -2.44 -8.62 -19.15
CA ASP A 267 -1.78 -9.93 -19.27
C ASP A 267 -1.35 -10.54 -17.94
N ASP A 268 -1.42 -9.80 -16.86
CA ASP A 268 -1.17 -10.31 -15.50
C ASP A 268 -2.29 -11.21 -15.00
N ARG A 269 -1.97 -12.16 -14.13
CA ARG A 269 -2.90 -13.16 -13.60
C ARG A 269 -2.74 -13.29 -12.08
N GLU A 270 -3.88 -13.47 -11.42
CA GLU A 270 -3.88 -13.77 -9.99
C GLU A 270 -3.64 -15.27 -9.76
N TYR A 271 -3.06 -15.60 -8.63
CA TYR A 271 -2.85 -16.98 -8.20
C TYR A 271 -3.98 -17.46 -7.31
N GLY A 272 -4.47 -18.66 -7.59
CA GLY A 272 -5.30 -19.46 -6.69
C GLY A 272 -4.40 -20.43 -5.91
N LEU A 273 -4.63 -20.54 -4.62
CA LEU A 273 -3.92 -21.50 -3.78
C LEU A 273 -4.94 -22.50 -3.23
N ASN A 274 -4.63 -23.78 -3.42
CA ASN A 274 -5.41 -24.86 -2.83
C ASN A 274 -4.66 -25.37 -1.60
N TYR A 275 -4.90 -24.71 -0.46
CA TYR A 275 -4.27 -25.02 0.82
C TYR A 275 -5.29 -25.75 1.71
N PHE A 276 -5.05 -27.04 1.89
CA PHE A 276 -5.78 -27.86 2.84
C PHE A 276 -4.75 -28.70 3.59
N HIS A 277 -4.62 -28.42 4.86
CA HIS A 277 -3.80 -29.26 5.72
C HIS A 277 -4.61 -30.54 6.01
N ASP A 278 -4.10 -31.71 5.63
CA ASP A 278 -4.66 -33.04 5.92
C ASP A 278 -6.16 -33.21 5.62
N GLY A 279 -6.69 -32.47 4.64
CA GLY A 279 -8.12 -32.50 4.30
C GLY A 279 -9.01 -31.74 5.28
N ILE A 280 -8.46 -31.09 6.30
CA ILE A 280 -9.20 -30.27 7.25
C ILE A 280 -9.49 -28.91 6.63
N ARG A 281 -10.76 -28.61 6.45
CA ARG A 281 -11.22 -27.28 6.06
C ARG A 281 -11.55 -26.49 7.30
N TYR A 282 -10.72 -25.54 7.65
CA TYR A 282 -11.07 -24.55 8.66
C TYR A 282 -12.22 -23.67 8.16
N LYS A 283 -13.19 -23.44 9.03
CA LYS A 283 -14.30 -22.53 8.76
C LYS A 283 -13.90 -21.16 9.26
N VAL A 284 -13.78 -20.21 8.35
CA VAL A 284 -13.53 -18.81 8.67
C VAL A 284 -14.78 -18.00 8.43
N LYS A 285 -15.20 -17.20 9.39
CA LYS A 285 -16.33 -16.29 9.32
C LYS A 285 -15.87 -14.88 9.63
N LYS A 286 -16.15 -13.95 8.73
CA LYS A 286 -16.03 -12.51 9.00
C LYS A 286 -17.19 -12.11 9.92
N GLU A 287 -16.89 -11.56 11.09
CA GLU A 287 -17.91 -11.19 12.08
C GLU A 287 -18.21 -9.70 12.10
N GLU A 288 -17.19 -8.86 11.96
CA GLU A 288 -17.32 -7.42 12.12
C GLU A 288 -16.54 -6.69 11.03
N SER A 289 -17.05 -5.54 10.57
CA SER A 289 -16.37 -4.65 9.64
C SER A 289 -16.90 -3.24 9.85
N GLU A 290 -16.05 -2.29 10.18
CA GLU A 290 -16.38 -0.89 10.38
C GLU A 290 -15.64 0.03 9.41
N GLY A 291 -16.23 1.19 9.10
CA GLY A 291 -15.62 2.27 8.34
C GLY A 291 -15.29 1.95 6.89
N GLY A 292 -16.14 1.16 6.24
CA GLY A 292 -15.78 0.50 5.00
C GLY A 292 -14.90 -0.72 5.29
N GLU A 293 -14.61 -1.52 4.27
CA GLU A 293 -13.86 -2.78 4.45
C GLU A 293 -12.38 -2.60 4.84
N GLU A 294 -11.89 -1.37 5.02
CA GLU A 294 -10.46 -1.09 5.13
C GLU A 294 -10.00 -0.70 6.55
N ILE A 295 -10.91 -0.31 7.45
CA ILE A 295 -10.53 0.18 8.79
C ILE A 295 -10.35 -0.98 9.76
N LEU A 296 -11.42 -1.72 10.02
CA LEU A 296 -11.45 -2.82 10.97
C LEU A 296 -12.12 -4.05 10.36
N LYS A 297 -11.50 -5.21 10.54
CA LYS A 297 -12.11 -6.51 10.21
C LYS A 297 -11.81 -7.53 11.30
N VAL A 298 -12.81 -8.26 11.69
CA VAL A 298 -12.71 -9.33 12.68
C VAL A 298 -13.14 -10.65 12.06
N PHE A 299 -12.29 -11.65 12.20
CA PHE A 299 -12.53 -13.01 11.75
C PHE A 299 -12.51 -13.99 12.91
N LYS A 300 -13.38 -14.98 12.87
CA LYS A 300 -13.32 -16.16 13.72
C LYS A 300 -13.16 -17.42 12.90
N SER A 301 -12.42 -18.35 13.42
CA SER A 301 -12.21 -19.67 12.82
C SER A 301 -12.38 -20.78 13.86
N ASN A 302 -12.28 -22.02 13.38
CA ASN A 302 -12.17 -23.21 14.22
C ASN A 302 -10.72 -23.73 14.27
N SER A 303 -9.74 -22.82 14.27
CA SER A 303 -8.34 -23.16 14.48
C SER A 303 -8.15 -23.83 15.83
N GLU A 304 -7.20 -24.77 15.91
CA GLU A 304 -6.77 -25.39 17.18
C GLU A 304 -5.99 -24.41 18.05
N ASN A 305 -5.38 -23.39 17.45
CA ASN A 305 -4.76 -22.28 18.17
C ASN A 305 -5.86 -21.35 18.71
N GLU A 306 -6.13 -21.46 20.00
CA GLU A 306 -7.18 -20.72 20.70
C GLU A 306 -6.89 -19.22 20.89
N LYS A 307 -5.68 -18.78 20.55
CA LYS A 307 -5.24 -17.39 20.70
C LYS A 307 -5.99 -16.41 19.79
N THR A 308 -5.99 -15.18 20.22
CA THR A 308 -6.44 -14.00 19.47
C THR A 308 -5.23 -13.23 18.93
N LEU A 309 -5.16 -13.02 17.62
CA LEU A 309 -4.14 -12.20 16.96
C LEU A 309 -4.71 -10.85 16.55
N MET A 310 -4.00 -9.76 16.86
CA MET A 310 -4.28 -8.45 16.28
C MET A 310 -3.18 -8.08 15.27
N VAL A 311 -3.61 -7.74 14.05
CA VAL A 311 -2.76 -7.30 12.93
C VAL A 311 -2.99 -5.82 12.70
N ILE A 312 -2.03 -5.00 13.05
CA ILE A 312 -2.05 -3.54 12.86
C ILE A 312 -1.17 -3.20 11.66
N GLY A 313 -1.61 -2.33 10.77
CA GLY A 313 -0.75 -1.95 9.65
C GLY A 313 -1.42 -1.09 8.59
N ASP A 314 -0.67 -0.83 7.53
CA ASP A 314 -1.16 -0.16 6.33
C ASP A 314 -1.96 -1.13 5.42
N SER A 315 -2.12 -0.80 4.14
CA SER A 315 -2.85 -1.64 3.18
C SER A 315 -2.24 -3.03 2.97
N PHE A 316 -0.97 -3.25 3.32
CA PHE A 316 -0.31 -4.56 3.17
C PHE A 316 -0.85 -5.61 4.14
N ARG A 317 -1.37 -5.21 5.32
CA ARG A 317 -2.06 -6.14 6.22
C ARG A 317 -3.21 -6.90 5.55
N LEU A 318 -3.86 -6.27 4.56
CA LEU A 318 -4.97 -6.88 3.81
C LEU A 318 -4.52 -8.09 2.96
N ARG A 319 -3.23 -8.23 2.71
CA ARG A 319 -2.69 -9.41 1.99
C ARG A 319 -2.70 -10.67 2.86
N LEU A 320 -2.71 -10.51 4.18
CA LEU A 320 -2.77 -11.59 5.17
C LEU A 320 -4.20 -12.06 5.46
N GLU A 321 -5.22 -11.24 5.21
CA GLU A 321 -6.62 -11.54 5.56
C GLU A 321 -7.15 -12.86 4.99
N LYS A 322 -6.61 -13.29 3.87
CA LYS A 322 -7.05 -14.50 3.20
C LYS A 322 -6.50 -15.77 3.86
N TYR A 323 -5.43 -15.68 4.65
CA TYR A 323 -4.67 -16.83 5.15
C TYR A 323 -4.53 -16.83 6.68
N MET A 324 -4.19 -15.72 7.28
CA MET A 324 -3.98 -15.58 8.72
C MET A 324 -5.18 -16.05 9.58
N PRO A 325 -6.44 -15.77 9.21
CA PRO A 325 -7.59 -16.23 10.00
C PRO A 325 -7.74 -17.75 10.13
N TYR A 326 -7.00 -18.53 9.34
CA TYR A 326 -6.98 -19.99 9.52
C TYR A 326 -6.02 -20.46 10.60
N ARG A 327 -5.16 -19.58 11.10
CA ARG A 327 -4.09 -19.90 12.04
C ARG A 327 -4.41 -19.56 13.50
N TYR A 328 -5.43 -18.75 13.72
CA TYR A 328 -5.89 -18.28 15.03
C TYR A 328 -7.41 -18.41 15.14
N GLN A 329 -7.94 -18.71 16.33
CA GLN A 329 -9.39 -18.73 16.56
C GLN A 329 -10.02 -17.36 16.29
N LYS A 330 -9.29 -16.28 16.59
CA LYS A 330 -9.77 -14.93 16.34
C LYS A 330 -8.62 -14.09 15.75
N THR A 331 -8.91 -13.38 14.66
CA THR A 331 -7.94 -12.49 14.03
C THR A 331 -8.60 -11.14 13.78
N ILE A 332 -7.97 -10.07 14.26
CA ILE A 332 -8.41 -8.69 14.13
C ILE A 332 -7.43 -7.97 13.21
N PHE A 333 -7.93 -7.36 12.14
CA PHE A 333 -7.14 -6.48 11.26
C PHE A 333 -7.55 -5.04 11.49
N VAL A 334 -6.60 -4.20 11.86
CA VAL A 334 -6.81 -2.78 12.15
C VAL A 334 -5.88 -1.93 11.28
N ARG A 335 -6.41 -0.88 10.65
CA ARG A 335 -5.56 0.10 9.99
C ARG A 335 -4.82 0.92 11.05
N ILE A 336 -3.53 1.14 10.88
CA ILE A 336 -2.68 1.79 11.87
C ILE A 336 -3.15 3.21 12.24
N ASP A 337 -3.69 3.96 11.27
CA ASP A 337 -4.25 5.31 11.51
C ASP A 337 -5.54 5.31 12.35
N ASP A 338 -6.21 4.17 12.46
CA ASP A 338 -7.50 4.01 13.16
C ASP A 338 -7.37 3.11 14.41
N PHE A 339 -6.15 2.75 14.77
CA PHE A 339 -5.90 2.02 15.99
C PHE A 339 -6.11 2.94 17.20
N ASP A 340 -6.83 2.44 18.19
CA ASP A 340 -6.97 3.05 19.50
C ASP A 340 -6.92 2.01 20.62
N GLN A 341 -6.77 2.48 21.86
CA GLN A 341 -6.69 1.61 23.02
C GLN A 341 -8.00 0.87 23.30
N GLU A 342 -9.17 1.42 22.92
CA GLU A 342 -10.46 0.76 23.14
C GLU A 342 -10.55 -0.55 22.34
N LEU A 343 -9.90 -0.62 21.17
CA LEU A 343 -9.81 -1.85 20.39
C LEU A 343 -8.98 -2.92 21.11
N LEU A 344 -7.89 -2.54 21.76
CA LEU A 344 -7.08 -3.47 22.54
C LEU A 344 -7.89 -4.01 23.74
N ASP A 345 -8.56 -3.14 24.48
CA ASP A 345 -9.38 -3.50 25.63
C ASP A 345 -10.60 -4.36 25.24
N LYS A 346 -11.19 -4.07 24.05
CA LYS A 346 -12.35 -4.82 23.51
C LYS A 346 -12.00 -6.25 23.10
N TYR A 347 -10.83 -6.43 22.49
CA TYR A 347 -10.50 -7.71 21.84
C TYR A 347 -9.49 -8.54 22.64
N GLU A 348 -8.77 -7.96 23.60
CA GLU A 348 -7.80 -8.61 24.47
C GLU A 348 -6.90 -9.59 23.70
N PRO A 349 -6.10 -9.10 22.70
CA PRO A 349 -5.30 -10.00 21.87
C PRO A 349 -4.16 -10.60 22.69
N ASP A 350 -3.93 -11.91 22.48
CA ASP A 350 -2.76 -12.61 23.02
C ASP A 350 -1.49 -12.22 22.27
N ASP A 351 -1.59 -12.09 20.95
CA ASP A 351 -0.46 -11.78 20.07
C ASP A 351 -0.76 -10.53 19.23
N VAL A 352 0.24 -9.69 19.03
CA VAL A 352 0.15 -8.47 18.20
C VAL A 352 1.26 -8.48 17.16
N ILE A 353 0.92 -8.23 15.90
CA ILE A 353 1.89 -7.92 14.85
C ILE A 353 1.59 -6.54 14.26
N VAL A 354 2.66 -5.80 13.96
CA VAL A 354 2.60 -4.61 13.12
C VAL A 354 3.21 -4.95 11.77
N ILE A 355 2.54 -4.63 10.68
CA ILE A 355 3.06 -4.81 9.32
C ILE A 355 2.86 -3.55 8.49
N THR A 356 3.97 -3.00 7.98
CA THR A 356 3.98 -1.81 7.13
C THR A 356 4.80 -2.04 5.87
N VAL A 357 4.56 -1.22 4.84
CA VAL A 357 5.34 -1.30 3.61
C VAL A 357 6.60 -0.45 3.69
N GLU A 358 7.67 -0.91 3.07
CA GLU A 358 9.01 -0.27 3.06
C GLU A 358 8.98 1.22 2.70
N ARG A 359 8.14 1.63 1.75
CA ARG A 359 8.09 3.03 1.27
C ARG A 359 7.42 4.01 2.24
N ASP A 360 6.53 3.54 3.14
CA ASP A 360 5.81 4.40 4.08
C ASP A 360 6.46 4.35 5.47
N GLN A 361 7.60 5.03 5.58
CA GLN A 361 8.39 5.04 6.82
C GLN A 361 7.73 5.81 7.95
N ARG A 362 6.74 6.66 7.68
CA ARG A 362 6.05 7.49 8.69
C ARG A 362 5.55 6.65 9.86
N TYR A 363 5.02 5.47 9.55
CA TYR A 363 4.50 4.57 10.57
C TYR A 363 5.60 4.00 11.46
N MET A 364 6.73 3.66 10.89
CA MET A 364 7.87 3.13 11.65
C MET A 364 8.57 4.24 12.45
N GLU A 365 8.82 5.39 11.81
CA GLU A 365 9.51 6.53 12.43
C GLU A 365 8.74 7.15 13.60
N LYS A 366 7.42 7.02 13.61
CA LYS A 366 6.52 7.62 14.61
C LYS A 366 5.56 6.60 15.22
N LEU A 367 5.97 5.32 15.29
CA LEU A 367 5.09 4.23 15.71
C LEU A 367 4.45 4.49 17.07
N ASP A 368 5.22 5.01 18.01
CA ASP A 368 4.72 5.33 19.35
C ASP A 368 3.59 6.36 19.32
N SER A 369 3.64 7.35 18.43
CA SER A 369 2.58 8.36 18.30
C SER A 369 1.29 7.81 17.66
N TYR A 370 1.38 6.75 16.86
CA TYR A 370 0.21 6.08 16.29
C TYR A 370 -0.46 5.12 17.29
N ILE A 371 0.34 4.45 18.10
CA ILE A 371 -0.12 3.37 19.00
C ILE A 371 -0.37 3.87 20.41
N ILE A 372 0.56 4.65 20.96
CA ILE A 372 0.49 5.15 22.33
C ILE A 372 -0.14 6.54 22.27
N GLN A 373 -1.47 6.58 22.14
CA GLN A 373 -2.19 7.83 22.25
C GLN A 373 -2.19 8.20 23.73
N ASP A 374 -1.53 9.32 24.08
CA ASP A 374 -1.71 9.90 25.42
C ASP A 374 -3.20 10.19 25.56
N SER A 375 -3.88 9.46 26.45
CA SER A 375 -5.19 9.85 26.94
C SER A 375 -4.94 11.19 27.67
N GLY A 376 -5.09 12.29 26.90
CA GLY A 376 -4.96 13.62 27.47
C GLY A 376 -5.90 13.74 28.66
N GLU A 377 -5.32 13.85 29.87
CA GLU A 377 -5.98 14.38 31.03
C GLU A 377 -6.36 15.83 30.81
#